data_4b70507cd9fe1b0cedab60598797e8ef
#
_entry.id   4b70507cd9fe1b0cedab60598797e8ef
#
_cell.length_a   1.000
_cell.length_b   1.000
_cell.length_c   1.000
_cell.angle_alpha   90.00
_cell.angle_beta   90.00
_cell.angle_gamma   90.00
#
_symmetry.space_group_name_H-M   'P 1'
#
loop_
_entity.id
_entity.type
_entity.pdbx_description
1 polymer ?
#
loop_
_entity_poly.entity_id
_entity_poly.type
_entity_poly.pdbx_seq_one_letter_code
_entity_poly.pdbx_strand_id
1 'polypeptide(L)'
;MAPAPDAAALESLETLVKTAGALLKQLQDVLGEIRNNPETVSTPATSSASTTPLDALALARDSATLIKAHATKVSLLIINKPFTPSAISSVVRELVTGPIPGLAASVQACDSNGYTLVFRRELAWRCQRVLSELADLLQKIPKDGKVLTKENEGFGASGKGSIASTGVLWASCDKVISLANGGVSGFFVEKMNEWKDTLNDIMEEMKEWGDEEPDEDDDNDDDDEDDVDDLADQVGSTHISTQNILDDLMNSHRSIPASDPDGIRPRLESSLRRLRLVILLYQAITKRRMKKLPSLPQSSAGDKVPRRLDELATLLQKLPDSFGDLACAFYELRPREIDDAMDQCFLDAFAVSELLSESWDGSRDEFTEWTEKFQKEIKKA
;
A
#
# COMPACT_ATOMS: atom_id res chain seq x y z
N MET A 1 -16.63 -36.41 33.73
CA MET A 1 -16.06 -35.09 34.11
C MET A 1 -14.64 -35.06 33.63
N ALA A 2 -14.26 -34.13 32.73
CA ALA A 2 -12.87 -33.91 32.39
C ALA A 2 -12.16 -33.36 33.63
N PRO A 3 -10.92 -33.81 33.96
CA PRO A 3 -10.16 -33.26 35.07
C PRO A 3 -9.97 -31.76 34.92
N ALA A 4 -10.05 -31.02 36.04
CA ALA A 4 -9.77 -29.59 36.05
C ALA A 4 -8.33 -29.35 35.48
N PRO A 5 -8.09 -28.29 34.67
CA PRO A 5 -6.75 -28.00 34.18
C PRO A 5 -5.81 -27.83 35.38
N ASP A 6 -4.61 -28.39 35.26
CA ASP A 6 -3.57 -28.23 36.28
C ASP A 6 -3.25 -26.73 36.43
N ALA A 7 -3.48 -26.16 37.61
CA ALA A 7 -3.31 -24.76 37.91
C ALA A 7 -1.89 -24.26 37.58
N ALA A 8 -0.88 -25.08 37.83
CA ALA A 8 0.52 -24.79 37.54
C ALA A 8 0.77 -24.71 36.02
N ALA A 9 0.11 -25.56 35.23
CA ALA A 9 0.21 -25.51 33.76
C ALA A 9 -0.48 -24.24 33.18
N LEU A 10 -1.57 -23.81 33.80
CA LEU A 10 -2.26 -22.57 33.40
C LEU A 10 -1.41 -21.31 33.70
N GLU A 11 -0.81 -21.23 34.89
CA GLU A 11 0.10 -20.14 35.29
C GLU A 11 1.33 -20.08 34.37
N SER A 12 1.90 -21.24 34.02
CA SER A 12 3.01 -21.36 33.08
C SER A 12 2.63 -20.87 31.69
N LEU A 13 1.42 -21.20 31.22
CA LEU A 13 0.91 -20.70 29.93
C LEU A 13 0.72 -19.19 29.96
N GLU A 14 0.13 -18.62 31.00
CA GLU A 14 -0.07 -17.17 31.12
C GLU A 14 1.27 -16.41 31.09
N THR A 15 2.27 -16.91 31.83
CA THR A 15 3.62 -16.33 31.83
C THR A 15 4.27 -16.41 30.45
N LEU A 16 4.13 -17.52 29.74
CA LEU A 16 4.63 -17.70 28.38
C LEU A 16 3.96 -16.76 27.39
N VAL A 17 2.64 -16.62 27.44
CA VAL A 17 1.88 -15.68 26.56
C VAL A 17 2.32 -14.24 26.83
N LYS A 18 2.51 -13.84 28.08
CA LYS A 18 3.02 -12.51 28.44
C LYS A 18 4.41 -12.27 27.87
N THR A 19 5.31 -13.24 27.98
CA THR A 19 6.67 -13.15 27.43
C THR A 19 6.67 -13.10 25.92
N ALA A 20 5.83 -13.93 25.27
CA ALA A 20 5.64 -13.89 23.81
C ALA A 20 5.12 -12.53 23.35
N GLY A 21 4.17 -11.95 24.07
CA GLY A 21 3.64 -10.60 23.77
C GLY A 21 4.72 -9.51 23.88
N ALA A 22 5.59 -9.57 24.87
CA ALA A 22 6.72 -8.65 25.02
C ALA A 22 7.72 -8.78 23.85
N LEU A 23 8.06 -10.01 23.45
CA LEU A 23 8.93 -10.26 22.29
C LEU A 23 8.29 -9.74 21.00
N LEU A 24 7.00 -10.04 20.77
CA LEU A 24 6.27 -9.57 19.58
C LEU A 24 6.31 -8.05 19.49
N LYS A 25 6.06 -7.35 20.60
CA LYS A 25 6.13 -5.88 20.63
C LYS A 25 7.53 -5.36 20.30
N GLN A 26 8.56 -5.92 20.91
CA GLN A 26 9.95 -5.53 20.64
C GLN A 26 10.30 -5.71 19.15
N LEU A 27 9.91 -6.83 18.54
CA LEU A 27 10.17 -7.08 17.13
C LEU A 27 9.33 -6.16 16.20
N GLN A 28 8.08 -5.84 16.58
CA GLN A 28 7.28 -4.84 15.86
C GLN A 28 7.95 -3.46 15.88
N ASP A 29 8.52 -3.04 16.99
CA ASP A 29 9.24 -1.78 17.11
C ASP A 29 10.47 -1.76 16.19
N VAL A 30 11.28 -2.84 16.19
CA VAL A 30 12.43 -3.00 15.27
C VAL A 30 12.00 -2.95 13.81
N LEU A 31 10.93 -3.66 13.45
CA LEU A 31 10.41 -3.63 12.07
C LEU A 31 9.86 -2.25 11.70
N GLY A 32 9.27 -1.55 12.67
CA GLY A 32 8.82 -0.16 12.52
C GLY A 32 9.98 0.80 12.22
N GLU A 33 11.10 0.64 12.90
CA GLU A 33 12.31 1.41 12.63
C GLU A 33 12.87 1.16 11.23
N ILE A 34 12.95 -0.11 10.80
CA ILE A 34 13.38 -0.46 9.43
C ILE A 34 12.41 0.09 8.38
N ARG A 35 11.10 0.04 8.63
CA ARG A 35 10.10 0.61 7.75
C ARG A 35 10.28 2.13 7.58
N ASN A 36 10.57 2.84 8.65
CA ASN A 36 10.74 4.30 8.62
C ASN A 36 12.09 4.69 8.03
N ASN A 37 13.14 3.92 8.32
CA ASN A 37 14.50 4.13 7.85
C ASN A 37 15.09 2.86 7.19
N PRO A 38 14.66 2.53 5.96
CA PRO A 38 15.08 1.30 5.30
C PRO A 38 16.57 1.27 4.91
N GLU A 39 17.27 2.40 4.99
CA GLU A 39 18.72 2.49 4.75
C GLU A 39 19.56 1.97 5.92
N THR A 40 18.97 1.84 7.12
CA THR A 40 19.72 1.38 8.29
C THR A 40 20.33 0.01 8.03
N VAL A 41 21.66 -0.02 7.96
CA VAL A 41 22.43 -1.26 7.90
C VAL A 41 22.28 -1.95 9.26
N SER A 42 21.50 -3.04 9.29
CA SER A 42 21.54 -3.92 10.45
C SER A 42 22.96 -4.50 10.52
N THR A 43 23.78 -4.02 11.48
CA THR A 43 25.03 -4.71 11.77
C THR A 43 24.69 -6.16 12.05
N PRO A 44 25.19 -7.14 11.25
CA PRO A 44 24.94 -8.52 11.56
C PRO A 44 25.49 -8.75 12.97
N ALA A 45 24.61 -9.19 13.88
CA ALA A 45 25.08 -9.70 15.16
C ALA A 45 26.15 -10.72 14.82
N THR A 46 27.36 -10.48 15.30
CA THR A 46 28.52 -11.34 15.13
C THR A 46 28.19 -12.75 15.59
N SER A 47 27.65 -13.56 14.71
CA SER A 47 27.45 -14.97 14.92
C SER A 47 27.98 -15.74 13.72
N SER A 48 29.18 -16.27 13.92
CA SER A 48 29.73 -17.50 13.37
C SER A 48 29.35 -17.88 11.95
N ALA A 49 30.30 -17.68 11.03
CA ALA A 49 30.70 -18.63 9.98
C ALA A 49 29.62 -19.60 9.45
N SER A 50 28.54 -19.10 8.84
CA SER A 50 27.85 -19.84 7.80
C SER A 50 28.27 -19.23 6.46
N THR A 51 28.93 -20.02 5.64
CA THR A 51 29.48 -19.64 4.33
C THR A 51 28.43 -19.42 3.23
N THR A 52 27.14 -19.58 3.55
CA THR A 52 26.04 -19.35 2.61
C THR A 52 25.24 -18.11 3.03
N PRO A 53 25.07 -17.12 2.15
CA PRO A 53 24.21 -15.99 2.42
C PRO A 53 22.77 -16.46 2.70
N LEU A 54 22.17 -15.91 3.74
CA LEU A 54 20.79 -16.23 4.13
C LEU A 54 19.81 -15.72 3.04
N ASP A 55 18.99 -16.62 2.51
CA ASP A 55 17.92 -16.23 1.59
C ASP A 55 16.78 -15.56 2.39
N ALA A 56 16.75 -14.23 2.33
CA ALA A 56 15.79 -13.42 3.06
C ALA A 56 14.34 -13.74 2.68
N LEU A 57 14.07 -13.97 1.40
CA LEU A 57 12.71 -14.21 0.90
C LEU A 57 12.23 -15.63 1.24
N ALA A 58 13.09 -16.61 1.11
CA ALA A 58 12.77 -17.98 1.55
C ALA A 58 12.47 -18.00 3.05
N LEU A 59 13.30 -17.32 3.87
CA LEU A 59 13.08 -17.24 5.31
C LEU A 59 11.77 -16.53 5.67
N ALA A 60 11.41 -15.45 4.97
CA ALA A 60 10.15 -14.73 5.16
C ALA A 60 8.95 -15.63 4.85
N ARG A 61 8.98 -16.30 3.69
CA ARG A 61 7.94 -17.23 3.24
C ARG A 61 7.72 -18.37 4.22
N ASP A 62 8.81 -19.04 4.60
CA ASP A 62 8.76 -20.22 5.46
C ASP A 62 8.30 -19.85 6.88
N SER A 63 8.80 -18.72 7.43
CA SER A 63 8.35 -18.20 8.73
C SER A 63 6.86 -17.84 8.72
N ALA A 64 6.37 -17.13 7.70
CA ALA A 64 4.97 -16.78 7.58
C ALA A 64 4.08 -18.02 7.44
N THR A 65 4.54 -19.04 6.69
CA THR A 65 3.83 -20.32 6.53
C THR A 65 3.72 -21.06 7.87
N LEU A 66 4.79 -21.10 8.65
CA LEU A 66 4.79 -21.71 9.98
C LEU A 66 3.90 -20.94 10.97
N ILE A 67 3.94 -19.59 10.95
CA ILE A 67 3.05 -18.76 11.78
C ILE A 67 1.59 -19.10 11.47
N LYS A 68 1.21 -19.15 10.18
CA LYS A 68 -0.13 -19.49 9.73
C LYS A 68 -0.58 -20.88 10.26
N ALA A 69 0.28 -21.87 10.17
CA ALA A 69 0.02 -23.23 10.66
C ALA A 69 -0.13 -23.30 12.18
N HIS A 70 0.76 -22.65 12.93
CA HIS A 70 0.71 -22.62 14.39
C HIS A 70 -0.47 -21.78 14.90
N ALA A 71 -0.80 -20.66 14.26
CA ALA A 71 -1.98 -19.87 14.58
C ALA A 71 -3.28 -20.70 14.44
N THR A 72 -3.35 -21.52 13.41
CA THR A 72 -4.47 -22.48 13.24
C THR A 72 -4.57 -23.46 14.42
N LYS A 73 -3.42 -24.04 14.85
CA LYS A 73 -3.38 -24.95 16.00
C LYS A 73 -3.81 -24.23 17.28
N VAL A 74 -3.31 -23.01 17.54
CA VAL A 74 -3.72 -22.22 18.71
C VAL A 74 -5.23 -21.97 18.67
N SER A 75 -5.76 -21.48 17.55
CA SER A 75 -7.18 -21.20 17.37
C SER A 75 -8.05 -22.43 17.67
N LEU A 76 -7.67 -23.60 17.16
CA LEU A 76 -8.39 -24.83 17.41
C LEU A 76 -8.32 -25.27 18.88
N LEU A 77 -7.17 -25.10 19.54
CA LEU A 77 -6.98 -25.50 20.93
C LEU A 77 -7.75 -24.62 21.93
N ILE A 78 -7.99 -23.36 21.61
CA ILE A 78 -8.72 -22.43 22.48
C ILE A 78 -10.25 -22.53 22.35
N ILE A 79 -10.77 -23.13 21.26
CA ILE A 79 -12.22 -23.26 21.03
C ILE A 79 -12.73 -24.68 21.27
N ASN A 80 -11.87 -25.71 21.16
CA ASN A 80 -12.28 -27.12 21.30
C ASN A 80 -11.99 -27.67 22.71
N LYS A 81 -12.95 -28.44 23.25
CA LYS A 81 -12.79 -29.16 24.51
C LYS A 81 -11.98 -30.45 24.30
N PRO A 82 -11.15 -30.86 25.28
CA PRO A 82 -10.86 -30.16 26.54
C PRO A 82 -9.84 -29.01 26.33
N PHE A 83 -9.92 -27.95 27.16
CA PHE A 83 -8.87 -26.92 27.20
C PHE A 83 -7.59 -27.53 27.77
N THR A 84 -6.50 -27.50 27.01
CA THR A 84 -5.25 -28.18 27.36
C THR A 84 -4.09 -27.15 27.37
N PRO A 85 -3.78 -26.55 28.56
CA PRO A 85 -2.75 -25.51 28.66
C PRO A 85 -1.38 -25.95 28.19
N SER A 86 -1.00 -27.21 28.45
CA SER A 86 0.31 -27.75 28.02
C SER A 86 0.43 -27.87 26.51
N ALA A 87 -0.63 -28.24 25.80
CA ALA A 87 -0.64 -28.31 24.34
C ALA A 87 -0.51 -26.88 23.72
N ILE A 88 -1.25 -25.90 24.27
CA ILE A 88 -1.15 -24.50 23.83
C ILE A 88 0.25 -23.97 24.09
N SER A 89 0.82 -24.25 25.29
CA SER A 89 2.19 -23.83 25.62
C SER A 89 3.24 -24.40 24.65
N SER A 90 3.09 -25.65 24.21
CA SER A 90 3.98 -26.25 23.22
C SER A 90 3.96 -25.45 21.91
N VAL A 91 2.77 -25.15 21.37
CA VAL A 91 2.62 -24.40 20.12
C VAL A 91 3.16 -22.96 20.24
N VAL A 92 2.90 -22.29 21.38
CA VAL A 92 3.43 -20.94 21.61
C VAL A 92 4.96 -20.95 21.73
N ARG A 93 5.55 -21.95 22.35
CA ARG A 93 7.03 -22.10 22.39
C ARG A 93 7.62 -22.29 20.99
N GLU A 94 7.01 -23.13 20.16
CA GLU A 94 7.44 -23.34 18.78
C GLU A 94 7.40 -22.02 17.98
N LEU A 95 6.36 -21.18 18.18
CA LEU A 95 6.27 -19.86 17.58
C LEU A 95 7.42 -18.92 18.02
N VAL A 96 7.68 -18.86 19.33
CA VAL A 96 8.68 -17.96 19.93
C VAL A 96 10.11 -18.36 19.58
N THR A 97 10.40 -19.66 19.46
CA THR A 97 11.78 -20.15 19.21
C THR A 97 12.16 -20.18 17.73
N GLY A 98 11.18 -20.15 16.82
CA GLY A 98 11.42 -20.33 15.38
C GLY A 98 10.84 -19.20 14.52
N PRO A 99 9.56 -19.28 14.11
CA PRO A 99 9.04 -18.47 13.04
C PRO A 99 8.89 -16.96 13.39
N ILE A 100 8.65 -16.60 14.67
CA ILE A 100 8.58 -15.18 15.07
C ILE A 100 9.93 -14.48 14.86
N PRO A 101 11.05 -14.92 15.46
CA PRO A 101 12.35 -14.31 15.19
C PRO A 101 12.81 -14.51 13.75
N GLY A 102 12.46 -15.64 13.10
CA GLY A 102 12.75 -15.88 11.68
C GLY A 102 12.15 -14.83 10.77
N LEU A 103 10.90 -14.42 11.03
CA LEU A 103 10.23 -13.38 10.25
C LEU A 103 10.94 -12.02 10.39
N ALA A 104 11.35 -11.65 11.59
CA ALA A 104 12.12 -10.41 11.81
C ALA A 104 13.52 -10.47 11.20
N ALA A 105 14.20 -11.61 11.31
CA ALA A 105 15.52 -11.83 10.72
C ALA A 105 15.48 -11.76 9.17
N SER A 106 14.40 -12.19 8.53
CA SER A 106 14.25 -12.08 7.08
C SER A 106 14.27 -10.62 6.60
N VAL A 107 13.63 -9.70 7.34
CA VAL A 107 13.64 -8.27 7.03
C VAL A 107 15.01 -7.66 7.25
N GLN A 108 15.74 -8.10 8.29
CA GLN A 108 17.10 -7.66 8.54
C GLN A 108 18.08 -8.16 7.46
N ALA A 109 17.88 -9.37 6.96
CA ALA A 109 18.69 -9.96 5.88
C ALA A 109 18.36 -9.36 4.50
N CYS A 110 17.16 -8.76 4.33
CA CYS A 110 16.78 -8.03 3.14
C CYS A 110 17.45 -6.64 3.15
N ASP A 111 18.76 -6.58 2.86
CA ASP A 111 19.49 -5.33 2.87
C ASP A 111 19.22 -4.45 1.64
N SER A 112 19.47 -3.15 1.76
CA SER A 112 19.22 -2.16 0.71
C SER A 112 20.19 -2.23 -0.47
N ASN A 113 21.33 -2.91 -0.32
CA ASN A 113 22.29 -3.07 -1.40
C ASN A 113 21.97 -4.26 -2.29
N GLY A 114 21.40 -5.32 -1.71
CA GLY A 114 20.98 -6.51 -2.46
C GLY A 114 19.56 -6.41 -3.00
N TYR A 115 18.71 -5.66 -2.29
CA TYR A 115 17.30 -5.42 -2.65
C TYR A 115 17.05 -3.92 -2.83
N THR A 116 15.79 -3.49 -2.96
CA THR A 116 15.43 -2.07 -3.01
C THR A 116 14.96 -1.57 -1.64
N LEU A 117 15.11 -0.26 -1.38
CA LEU A 117 14.61 0.38 -0.16
C LEU A 117 13.08 0.26 -0.05
N VAL A 118 12.38 0.45 -1.18
CA VAL A 118 10.91 0.34 -1.25
C VAL A 118 10.45 -1.09 -0.94
N PHE A 119 11.13 -2.09 -1.49
CA PHE A 119 10.80 -3.49 -1.24
C PHE A 119 11.07 -3.87 0.24
N ARG A 120 12.20 -3.46 0.80
CA ARG A 120 12.52 -3.67 2.22
C ARG A 120 11.50 -3.03 3.15
N ARG A 121 11.06 -1.81 2.84
CA ARG A 121 10.01 -1.10 3.57
C ARG A 121 8.69 -1.87 3.55
N GLU A 122 8.30 -2.37 2.38
CA GLU A 122 7.08 -3.16 2.21
C GLU A 122 7.13 -4.49 2.97
N LEU A 123 8.25 -5.22 2.86
CA LEU A 123 8.45 -6.46 3.61
C LEU A 123 8.39 -6.20 5.13
N ALA A 124 9.04 -5.15 5.62
CA ALA A 124 8.98 -4.76 7.02
C ALA A 124 7.55 -4.47 7.48
N TRP A 125 6.78 -3.72 6.68
CA TRP A 125 5.39 -3.41 6.98
C TRP A 125 4.50 -4.66 7.03
N ARG A 126 4.60 -5.55 6.02
CA ARG A 126 3.80 -6.79 5.99
C ARG A 126 4.16 -7.71 7.15
N CYS A 127 5.46 -7.86 7.46
CA CYS A 127 5.92 -8.66 8.59
C CYS A 127 5.48 -8.06 9.93
N GLN A 128 5.59 -6.74 10.13
CA GLN A 128 5.09 -6.04 11.32
C GLN A 128 3.60 -6.31 11.54
N ARG A 129 2.82 -6.28 10.46
CA ARG A 129 1.38 -6.58 10.53
C ARG A 129 1.10 -8.03 10.96
N VAL A 130 1.84 -9.03 10.42
CA VAL A 130 1.73 -10.43 10.88
C VAL A 130 1.99 -10.55 12.37
N LEU A 131 3.05 -9.89 12.89
CA LEU A 131 3.35 -9.92 14.31
C LEU A 131 2.28 -9.24 15.17
N SER A 132 1.65 -8.17 14.67
CA SER A 132 0.54 -7.49 15.35
C SER A 132 -0.70 -8.39 15.44
N GLU A 133 -1.12 -8.98 14.32
CA GLU A 133 -2.30 -9.87 14.30
C GLU A 133 -2.07 -11.16 15.11
N LEU A 134 -0.81 -11.65 15.17
CA LEU A 134 -0.44 -12.76 16.02
C LEU A 134 -0.52 -12.37 17.51
N ALA A 135 -0.07 -11.18 17.88
CA ALA A 135 -0.19 -10.68 19.25
C ALA A 135 -1.66 -10.61 19.70
N ASP A 136 -2.53 -10.10 18.81
CA ASP A 136 -3.98 -10.05 19.06
C ASP A 136 -4.61 -11.44 19.25
N LEU A 137 -4.17 -12.42 18.45
CA LEU A 137 -4.63 -13.81 18.63
C LEU A 137 -4.15 -14.40 19.96
N LEU A 138 -2.88 -14.22 20.34
CA LEU A 138 -2.34 -14.76 21.59
C LEU A 138 -2.99 -14.15 22.83
N GLN A 139 -3.41 -12.87 22.78
CA GLN A 139 -4.13 -12.21 23.87
C GLN A 139 -5.53 -12.82 24.11
N LYS A 140 -6.10 -13.51 23.11
CA LYS A 140 -7.40 -14.19 23.23
C LYS A 140 -7.32 -15.58 23.87
N ILE A 141 -6.13 -16.06 24.21
CA ILE A 141 -5.99 -17.32 24.95
C ILE A 141 -6.64 -17.17 26.32
N PRO A 142 -7.64 -18.02 26.67
CA PRO A 142 -8.36 -17.93 27.94
C PRO A 142 -7.44 -18.09 29.14
N LYS A 143 -7.61 -17.26 30.15
CA LYS A 143 -6.86 -17.29 31.41
C LYS A 143 -7.56 -18.13 32.48
N ASP A 144 -8.84 -18.40 32.32
CA ASP A 144 -9.67 -19.17 33.26
C ASP A 144 -9.63 -20.68 33.03
N GLY A 145 -8.84 -21.14 32.04
CA GLY A 145 -8.73 -22.56 31.71
C GLY A 145 -9.97 -23.15 31.03
N LYS A 146 -10.89 -22.31 30.53
CA LYS A 146 -12.08 -22.73 29.79
C LYS A 146 -11.94 -22.41 28.32
N VAL A 147 -12.55 -23.24 27.47
CA VAL A 147 -12.59 -22.94 26.03
C VAL A 147 -13.45 -21.72 25.74
N LEU A 148 -13.11 -20.98 24.69
CA LEU A 148 -13.93 -19.90 24.19
C LEU A 148 -15.26 -20.44 23.65
N THR A 149 -16.38 -19.87 24.10
CA THR A 149 -17.72 -20.14 23.58
C THR A 149 -18.26 -18.87 22.93
N LYS A 150 -19.28 -18.99 22.07
CA LYS A 150 -19.93 -17.81 21.45
C LYS A 150 -20.42 -16.77 22.46
N GLU A 151 -20.70 -17.17 23.68
CA GLU A 151 -21.15 -16.32 24.79
C GLU A 151 -19.99 -15.64 25.52
N ASN A 152 -18.78 -16.27 25.48
CA ASN A 152 -17.56 -15.81 26.14
C ASN A 152 -16.48 -15.29 25.16
N GLU A 153 -16.79 -15.17 23.87
CA GLU A 153 -15.94 -14.41 22.93
C GLU A 153 -16.00 -12.93 23.35
N GLY A 154 -15.33 -12.63 24.46
CA GLY A 154 -15.12 -11.26 24.88
C GLY A 154 -14.54 -10.49 23.69
N PHE A 155 -15.32 -9.54 23.20
CA PHE A 155 -14.85 -8.57 22.21
C PHE A 155 -13.64 -7.86 22.83
N GLY A 156 -12.43 -8.37 22.55
CA GLY A 156 -11.21 -7.67 22.89
C GLY A 156 -11.25 -6.26 22.26
N ALA A 157 -10.27 -5.41 22.54
CA ALA A 157 -10.20 -4.03 22.06
C ALA A 157 -10.42 -3.88 20.53
N SER A 158 -10.27 -4.96 19.75
CA SER A 158 -10.53 -5.00 18.30
C SER A 158 -11.96 -5.40 17.91
N GLY A 159 -12.84 -5.75 18.86
CA GLY A 159 -14.23 -6.18 18.58
C GLY A 159 -14.38 -7.47 17.74
N LYS A 160 -13.29 -8.21 17.48
CA LYS A 160 -13.27 -9.41 16.62
C LYS A 160 -13.14 -10.67 17.46
N GLY A 161 -13.94 -11.70 17.20
CA GLY A 161 -13.80 -13.03 17.80
C GLY A 161 -12.50 -13.75 17.39
N SER A 162 -12.12 -14.83 18.09
CA SER A 162 -10.88 -15.57 17.85
C SER A 162 -10.76 -16.13 16.42
N ILE A 163 -11.87 -16.59 15.84
CA ILE A 163 -11.92 -17.12 14.47
C ILE A 163 -11.66 -15.99 13.45
N ALA A 164 -12.30 -14.83 13.63
CA ALA A 164 -12.09 -13.67 12.75
C ALA A 164 -10.65 -13.16 12.84
N SER A 165 -10.05 -13.10 14.04
CA SER A 165 -8.63 -12.73 14.22
C SER A 165 -7.69 -13.72 13.54
N THR A 166 -8.00 -15.02 13.59
CA THR A 166 -7.22 -16.04 12.88
C THR A 166 -7.31 -15.85 11.36
N GLY A 167 -8.48 -15.53 10.83
CA GLY A 167 -8.67 -15.21 9.40
C GLY A 167 -7.88 -14.00 8.95
N VAL A 168 -7.85 -12.92 9.73
CA VAL A 168 -7.05 -11.72 9.44
C VAL A 168 -5.54 -12.03 9.48
N LEU A 169 -5.11 -12.83 10.46
CA LEU A 169 -3.71 -13.28 10.54
C LEU A 169 -3.32 -14.14 9.32
N TRP A 170 -4.18 -15.05 8.88
CA TRP A 170 -3.94 -15.84 7.67
C TRP A 170 -3.77 -14.96 6.44
N ALA A 171 -4.67 -13.99 6.25
CA ALA A 171 -4.57 -13.04 5.14
C ALA A 171 -3.27 -12.22 5.20
N SER A 172 -2.82 -11.84 6.40
CA SER A 172 -1.55 -11.14 6.59
C SER A 172 -0.35 -12.02 6.26
N CYS A 173 -0.36 -13.30 6.68
CA CYS A 173 0.67 -14.27 6.30
C CYS A 173 0.71 -14.51 4.78
N ASP A 174 -0.46 -14.66 4.14
CA ASP A 174 -0.55 -14.88 2.68
C ASP A 174 0.02 -13.69 1.90
N LYS A 175 -0.13 -12.44 2.38
CA LYS A 175 0.51 -11.27 1.79
C LYS A 175 2.04 -11.30 1.87
N VAL A 176 2.62 -11.79 2.98
CA VAL A 176 4.08 -11.99 3.08
C VAL A 176 4.54 -13.10 2.14
N ILE A 177 3.82 -14.23 2.12
CA ILE A 177 4.14 -15.37 1.24
C ILE A 177 4.09 -14.96 -0.24
N SER A 178 3.05 -14.22 -0.63
CA SER A 178 2.92 -13.72 -2.01
C SER A 178 4.05 -12.77 -2.37
N LEU A 179 4.41 -11.82 -1.50
CA LEU A 179 5.52 -10.90 -1.70
C LEU A 179 6.85 -11.65 -1.86
N ALA A 180 7.11 -12.62 -0.98
CA ALA A 180 8.35 -13.40 -1.02
C ALA A 180 8.45 -14.27 -2.29
N ASN A 181 7.34 -14.85 -2.73
CA ASN A 181 7.29 -15.66 -3.97
C ASN A 181 7.45 -14.79 -5.23
N GLY A 182 6.86 -13.61 -5.26
CA GLY A 182 6.96 -12.67 -6.38
C GLY A 182 8.33 -11.98 -6.46
N GLY A 183 9.02 -11.86 -5.33
CA GLY A 183 10.27 -11.14 -5.22
C GLY A 183 10.12 -9.66 -5.61
N VAL A 184 11.25 -9.01 -5.88
CA VAL A 184 11.26 -7.58 -6.25
C VAL A 184 10.50 -7.33 -7.55
N SER A 185 10.67 -8.20 -8.56
CA SER A 185 9.95 -8.04 -9.83
C SER A 185 8.44 -8.13 -9.68
N GLY A 186 7.94 -9.13 -8.93
CA GLY A 186 6.51 -9.28 -8.66
C GLY A 186 5.93 -8.11 -7.88
N PHE A 187 6.66 -7.60 -6.90
CA PHE A 187 6.29 -6.40 -6.14
C PHE A 187 6.11 -5.17 -7.04
N PHE A 188 7.09 -4.90 -7.91
CA PHE A 188 6.98 -3.77 -8.84
C PHE A 188 5.84 -3.94 -9.83
N VAL A 189 5.59 -5.16 -10.33
CA VAL A 189 4.44 -5.44 -11.21
C VAL A 189 3.11 -5.18 -10.49
N GLU A 190 2.97 -5.61 -9.23
CA GLU A 190 1.80 -5.35 -8.39
C GLU A 190 1.58 -3.83 -8.24
N LYS A 191 2.62 -3.09 -7.83
CA LYS A 191 2.54 -1.63 -7.64
C LYS A 191 2.25 -0.86 -8.93
N MET A 192 2.90 -1.24 -10.03
CA MET A 192 2.61 -0.60 -11.31
C MET A 192 1.19 -0.83 -11.82
N ASN A 193 0.58 -1.99 -11.53
CA ASN A 193 -0.82 -2.20 -11.83
C ASN A 193 -1.72 -1.32 -10.96
N GLU A 194 -1.47 -1.23 -9.65
CA GLU A 194 -2.21 -0.33 -8.75
C GLU A 194 -2.15 1.12 -9.26
N TRP A 195 -0.97 1.66 -9.52
CA TRP A 195 -0.80 3.03 -10.01
C TRP A 195 -1.43 3.26 -11.39
N LYS A 196 -1.30 2.30 -12.29
CA LYS A 196 -1.93 2.35 -13.62
C LYS A 196 -3.45 2.35 -13.52
N ASP A 197 -4.02 1.56 -12.63
CA ASP A 197 -5.47 1.49 -12.44
C ASP A 197 -5.98 2.82 -11.89
N THR A 198 -5.30 3.47 -10.93
CA THR A 198 -5.59 4.84 -10.49
C THR A 198 -5.54 5.86 -11.65
N LEU A 199 -4.53 5.76 -12.53
CA LEU A 199 -4.45 6.64 -13.71
C LEU A 199 -5.60 6.41 -14.71
N ASN A 200 -6.08 5.17 -14.85
CA ASN A 200 -7.26 4.87 -15.66
C ASN A 200 -8.52 5.50 -15.05
N ASP A 201 -8.70 5.39 -13.74
CA ASP A 201 -9.85 5.98 -13.03
C ASP A 201 -9.86 7.50 -13.21
N ILE A 202 -8.72 8.18 -13.01
CA ILE A 202 -8.57 9.62 -13.26
C ILE A 202 -8.89 9.97 -14.72
N MET A 203 -8.42 9.16 -15.68
CA MET A 203 -8.68 9.41 -17.11
C MET A 203 -10.16 9.30 -17.45
N GLU A 204 -10.87 8.32 -16.89
CA GLU A 204 -12.31 8.12 -17.09
C GLU A 204 -13.09 9.28 -16.45
N GLU A 205 -12.77 9.67 -15.22
CA GLU A 205 -13.39 10.78 -14.51
C GLU A 205 -13.21 12.11 -15.24
N MET A 206 -11.98 12.45 -15.66
CA MET A 206 -11.71 13.66 -16.44
C MET A 206 -12.45 13.68 -17.78
N LYS A 207 -12.63 12.52 -18.42
CA LYS A 207 -13.36 12.41 -19.67
C LYS A 207 -14.86 12.60 -19.45
N GLU A 208 -15.45 11.93 -18.45
CA GLU A 208 -16.86 12.08 -18.09
C GLU A 208 -17.18 13.54 -17.78
N TRP A 209 -16.36 14.20 -16.94
CA TRP A 209 -16.48 15.62 -16.65
C TRP A 209 -16.41 16.51 -17.91
N GLY A 210 -15.50 16.20 -18.84
CA GLY A 210 -15.37 16.98 -20.09
C GLY A 210 -16.54 16.82 -21.05
N ASP A 211 -17.29 15.72 -20.94
CA ASP A 211 -18.48 15.42 -21.74
C ASP A 211 -19.78 15.99 -21.09
N GLU A 212 -19.73 16.55 -19.87
CA GLU A 212 -20.86 17.22 -19.23
C GLU A 212 -21.32 18.44 -20.03
N GLU A 213 -22.63 18.56 -20.21
CA GLU A 213 -23.23 19.74 -20.85
C GLU A 213 -23.16 20.92 -19.86
N PRO A 214 -22.85 22.15 -20.34
CA PRO A 214 -22.89 23.34 -19.49
C PRO A 214 -24.29 23.51 -18.91
N ASP A 215 -24.40 23.81 -17.61
CA ASP A 215 -25.66 24.24 -17.02
C ASP A 215 -26.13 25.54 -17.67
N GLU A 216 -27.32 25.55 -18.28
CA GLU A 216 -27.86 26.71 -19.00
C GLU A 216 -28.21 27.90 -18.06
N ASP A 217 -28.07 27.71 -16.75
CA ASP A 217 -28.50 28.67 -15.72
C ASP A 217 -27.44 29.66 -15.24
N ASP A 218 -26.18 29.60 -15.72
CA ASP A 218 -25.07 30.42 -15.20
C ASP A 218 -24.88 31.77 -15.95
N ASP A 219 -25.74 32.08 -16.96
CA ASP A 219 -25.64 33.34 -17.75
C ASP A 219 -26.59 34.46 -17.25
N ASN A 220 -27.13 34.35 -16.04
CA ASN A 220 -27.88 35.44 -15.40
C ASN A 220 -27.00 36.26 -14.42
N ASP A 221 -25.93 36.85 -14.93
CA ASP A 221 -25.39 38.08 -14.34
C ASP A 221 -26.33 39.25 -14.74
N ASP A 222 -27.51 39.30 -14.13
CA ASP A 222 -28.30 40.50 -14.13
C ASP A 222 -27.64 41.53 -13.18
N ASP A 223 -27.01 42.51 -13.82
CA ASP A 223 -26.66 43.80 -13.28
C ASP A 223 -27.95 44.49 -12.72
N ASP A 224 -28.38 44.12 -11.53
CA ASP A 224 -29.34 44.92 -10.73
C ASP A 224 -28.54 45.61 -9.61
N GLU A 225 -27.94 46.77 -9.96
CA GLU A 225 -27.71 47.86 -9.04
C GLU A 225 -29.08 48.40 -8.55
N ASP A 226 -29.21 48.54 -7.24
CA ASP A 226 -30.24 49.22 -6.46
C ASP A 226 -31.33 48.34 -5.88
N ASP A 227 -31.15 47.96 -4.60
CA ASP A 227 -32.05 48.30 -3.48
C ASP A 227 -31.61 47.60 -2.19
N VAL A 228 -30.85 48.31 -1.36
CA VAL A 228 -30.38 47.82 -0.03
C VAL A 228 -31.37 48.06 1.13
N ASP A 229 -32.63 48.39 0.87
CA ASP A 229 -33.53 48.82 1.98
C ASP A 229 -34.62 47.82 2.38
N ASP A 230 -34.67 46.56 1.79
CA ASP A 230 -35.73 45.60 2.13
C ASP A 230 -35.26 44.27 2.72
N LEU A 231 -34.03 44.22 3.25
CA LEU A 231 -33.39 42.98 3.78
C LEU A 231 -33.79 42.61 5.21
N ALA A 232 -34.60 43.44 5.90
CA ALA A 232 -34.94 43.20 7.30
C ALA A 232 -36.15 42.26 7.51
N ASP A 233 -37.01 42.05 6.52
CA ASP A 233 -38.28 41.29 6.70
C ASP A 233 -38.26 39.88 6.09
N GLN A 234 -37.20 39.48 5.38
CA GLN A 234 -37.10 38.19 4.70
C GLN A 234 -36.34 37.10 5.46
N VAL A 235 -35.84 37.36 6.67
CA VAL A 235 -35.09 36.38 7.50
C VAL A 235 -35.97 35.28 8.13
N GLY A 236 -37.30 35.32 7.91
CA GLY A 236 -38.25 34.43 8.59
C GLY A 236 -38.70 33.17 7.82
N SER A 237 -38.30 32.94 6.57
CA SER A 237 -38.98 31.91 5.74
C SER A 237 -38.09 31.05 4.82
N THR A 238 -36.78 31.18 4.88
CA THR A 238 -35.92 30.27 4.10
C THR A 238 -35.35 29.16 4.97
N HIS A 239 -36.07 28.07 5.09
CA HIS A 239 -35.50 26.76 5.42
C HIS A 239 -34.61 26.32 4.24
N ILE A 240 -33.44 26.97 4.09
CA ILE A 240 -32.37 26.40 3.27
C ILE A 240 -31.90 25.20 4.06
N SER A 241 -32.31 24.03 3.60
CA SER A 241 -31.89 22.76 4.20
C SER A 241 -30.36 22.72 4.19
N THR A 242 -29.75 22.42 5.34
CA THR A 242 -28.30 22.17 5.44
C THR A 242 -27.85 21.10 4.42
N GLN A 243 -28.78 20.28 3.99
CA GLN A 243 -28.62 19.28 2.95
C GLN A 243 -28.39 19.93 1.57
N ASN A 244 -29.15 20.98 1.21
CA ASN A 244 -28.99 21.69 -0.06
C ASN A 244 -27.65 22.43 -0.12
N ILE A 245 -27.20 23.01 1.01
CA ILE A 245 -25.87 23.64 1.10
C ILE A 245 -24.76 22.58 1.00
N LEU A 246 -24.97 21.39 1.57
CA LEU A 246 -24.02 20.30 1.49
C LEU A 246 -24.00 19.70 0.06
N ASP A 247 -25.15 19.54 -0.57
CA ASP A 247 -25.30 19.06 -1.93
C ASP A 247 -24.71 20.06 -2.93
N ASP A 248 -24.89 21.36 -2.72
CA ASP A 248 -24.30 22.43 -3.53
C ASP A 248 -22.76 22.52 -3.33
N LEU A 249 -22.29 22.31 -2.10
CA LEU A 249 -20.85 22.24 -1.79
C LEU A 249 -20.20 20.95 -2.34
N MET A 250 -20.94 19.84 -2.41
CA MET A 250 -20.46 18.57 -2.97
C MET A 250 -20.65 18.49 -4.49
N ASN A 251 -21.56 19.27 -5.06
CA ASN A 251 -21.83 19.33 -6.50
C ASN A 251 -21.09 20.49 -7.20
N SER A 252 -20.13 21.13 -6.53
CA SER A 252 -19.40 22.28 -7.08
C SER A 252 -18.33 21.92 -8.16
N HIS A 253 -18.54 20.85 -8.92
CA HIS A 253 -17.80 20.63 -10.16
C HIS A 253 -18.36 21.61 -11.21
N ARG A 254 -17.60 22.68 -11.47
CA ARG A 254 -17.95 23.62 -12.53
C ARG A 254 -17.83 22.93 -13.86
N SER A 255 -18.90 22.93 -14.67
CA SER A 255 -18.86 22.46 -16.05
C SER A 255 -18.06 23.44 -16.93
N ILE A 256 -17.51 22.95 -18.04
CA ILE A 256 -16.78 23.83 -18.99
C ILE A 256 -17.79 24.74 -19.69
N PRO A 257 -17.67 26.08 -19.60
CA PRO A 257 -18.59 27.01 -20.25
C PRO A 257 -18.71 26.75 -21.75
N ALA A 258 -19.89 26.96 -22.32
CA ALA A 258 -20.14 26.74 -23.75
C ALA A 258 -19.22 27.60 -24.65
N SER A 259 -18.90 28.83 -24.21
CA SER A 259 -18.01 29.76 -24.91
C SER A 259 -16.53 29.42 -24.76
N ASP A 260 -16.15 28.64 -23.74
CA ASP A 260 -14.77 28.24 -23.38
C ASP A 260 -13.71 29.34 -23.59
N PRO A 261 -13.87 30.52 -22.95
CA PRO A 261 -12.98 31.66 -23.18
C PRO A 261 -11.54 31.37 -22.79
N ASP A 262 -11.32 30.47 -21.85
CA ASP A 262 -10.01 30.08 -21.35
C ASP A 262 -9.39 28.89 -22.09
N GLY A 263 -10.09 28.30 -23.06
CA GLY A 263 -9.60 27.17 -23.84
C GLY A 263 -9.35 25.91 -22.99
N ILE A 264 -10.28 25.59 -22.09
CA ILE A 264 -10.21 24.41 -21.19
C ILE A 264 -10.36 23.10 -21.98
N ARG A 265 -11.29 23.05 -22.97
CA ARG A 265 -11.50 21.85 -23.78
C ARG A 265 -10.26 21.41 -24.56
N PRO A 266 -9.54 22.28 -25.29
CA PRO A 266 -8.29 21.89 -25.96
C PRO A 266 -7.21 21.41 -24.99
N ARG A 267 -7.11 22.03 -23.79
CA ARG A 267 -6.20 21.56 -22.73
C ARG A 267 -6.57 20.18 -22.23
N LEU A 268 -7.85 19.92 -22.00
CA LEU A 268 -8.37 18.63 -21.57
C LEU A 268 -8.06 17.53 -22.60
N GLU A 269 -8.33 17.77 -23.86
CA GLU A 269 -8.03 16.83 -24.95
C GLU A 269 -6.52 16.50 -25.02
N SER A 270 -5.67 17.51 -24.89
CA SER A 270 -4.22 17.35 -24.86
C SER A 270 -3.78 16.53 -23.64
N SER A 271 -4.36 16.82 -22.45
CA SER A 271 -4.08 16.12 -21.20
C SER A 271 -4.49 14.66 -21.25
N LEU A 272 -5.70 14.37 -21.73
CA LEU A 272 -6.20 13.00 -21.89
C LEU A 272 -5.35 12.19 -22.87
N ARG A 273 -4.86 12.82 -23.96
CA ARG A 273 -3.96 12.15 -24.89
C ARG A 273 -2.63 11.80 -24.23
N ARG A 274 -2.05 12.71 -23.44
CA ARG A 274 -0.79 12.49 -22.72
C ARG A 274 -0.95 11.48 -21.61
N LEU A 275 -2.04 11.52 -20.85
CA LEU A 275 -2.35 10.54 -19.80
C LEU A 275 -2.46 9.12 -20.39
N ARG A 276 -3.11 8.97 -21.54
CA ARG A 276 -3.15 7.68 -22.26
C ARG A 276 -1.74 7.18 -22.63
N LEU A 277 -0.84 8.05 -23.04
CA LEU A 277 0.56 7.67 -23.31
C LEU A 277 1.28 7.24 -22.03
N VAL A 278 1.03 7.90 -20.89
CA VAL A 278 1.59 7.53 -19.59
C VAL A 278 1.09 6.14 -19.15
N ILE A 279 -0.20 5.86 -19.30
CA ILE A 279 -0.77 4.52 -19.03
C ILE A 279 -0.08 3.44 -19.89
N LEU A 280 0.19 3.74 -21.17
CA LEU A 280 0.97 2.86 -22.04
C LEU A 280 2.42 2.69 -21.58
N LEU A 281 3.03 3.73 -20.98
CA LEU A 281 4.37 3.64 -20.40
C LEU A 281 4.42 2.60 -19.27
N TYR A 282 3.45 2.63 -18.33
CA TYR A 282 3.36 1.62 -17.26
C TYR A 282 3.25 0.19 -17.80
N GLN A 283 2.44 -0.01 -18.84
CA GLN A 283 2.29 -1.31 -19.49
C GLN A 283 3.58 -1.76 -20.17
N ALA A 284 4.28 -0.86 -20.84
CA ALA A 284 5.52 -1.15 -21.54
C ALA A 284 6.64 -1.50 -20.54
N ILE A 285 6.76 -0.75 -19.43
CA ILE A 285 7.71 -1.02 -18.35
C ILE A 285 7.45 -2.41 -17.77
N THR A 286 6.19 -2.70 -17.40
CA THR A 286 5.80 -4.00 -16.85
C THR A 286 6.21 -5.15 -17.79
N LYS A 287 5.88 -5.03 -19.07
CA LYS A 287 6.10 -6.11 -20.05
C LYS A 287 7.57 -6.28 -20.47
N ARG A 288 8.32 -5.17 -20.58
CA ARG A 288 9.64 -5.16 -21.23
C ARG A 288 10.81 -4.93 -20.28
N ARG A 289 10.58 -4.33 -19.10
CA ARG A 289 11.62 -4.11 -18.09
C ARG A 289 11.47 -5.04 -16.89
N MET A 290 10.29 -5.10 -16.25
CA MET A 290 10.11 -5.90 -15.04
C MET A 290 10.18 -7.40 -15.30
N LYS A 291 9.65 -7.89 -16.42
CA LYS A 291 9.79 -9.31 -16.79
C LYS A 291 11.23 -9.75 -17.10
N LYS A 292 12.09 -8.80 -17.44
CA LYS A 292 13.52 -9.03 -17.71
C LYS A 292 14.42 -8.63 -16.54
N LEU A 293 13.82 -8.27 -15.38
CA LEU A 293 14.57 -7.89 -14.19
C LEU A 293 15.39 -9.09 -13.72
N PRO A 294 16.71 -8.94 -13.53
CA PRO A 294 17.53 -10.01 -12.97
C PRO A 294 17.08 -10.36 -11.55
N SER A 295 17.31 -11.60 -11.14
CA SER A 295 17.00 -12.04 -9.78
C SER A 295 17.84 -11.25 -8.76
N LEU A 296 17.19 -10.69 -7.77
CA LEU A 296 17.85 -10.01 -6.66
C LEU A 296 17.78 -10.89 -5.39
N PRO A 297 18.83 -10.87 -4.52
CA PRO A 297 20.03 -10.05 -4.64
C PRO A 297 21.03 -10.59 -5.67
N GLN A 298 21.76 -9.68 -6.34
CA GLN A 298 22.86 -10.08 -7.20
C GLN A 298 24.15 -10.16 -6.38
N SER A 299 25.02 -11.11 -6.76
CA SER A 299 26.28 -11.38 -6.04
C SER A 299 27.39 -10.37 -6.30
N SER A 300 27.20 -9.40 -7.21
CA SER A 300 28.22 -8.42 -7.57
C SER A 300 28.11 -7.15 -6.69
N ALA A 301 29.13 -6.89 -5.91
CA ALA A 301 29.27 -5.63 -5.19
C ALA A 301 29.33 -4.46 -6.20
N GLY A 302 28.33 -3.55 -6.12
CA GLY A 302 28.24 -2.37 -6.99
C GLY A 302 27.10 -2.40 -7.99
N ASP A 303 26.16 -3.34 -7.89
CA ASP A 303 24.99 -3.36 -8.74
C ASP A 303 24.13 -2.10 -8.58
N LYS A 304 23.92 -1.39 -9.69
CA LYS A 304 23.12 -0.15 -9.73
C LYS A 304 21.61 -0.44 -9.83
N VAL A 305 21.22 -1.70 -10.04
CA VAL A 305 19.80 -2.07 -10.27
C VAL A 305 18.91 -1.74 -9.10
N PRO A 306 19.22 -2.06 -7.83
CA PRO A 306 18.36 -1.71 -6.71
C PRO A 306 18.13 -0.19 -6.60
N ARG A 307 19.18 0.60 -6.71
CA ARG A 307 19.09 2.06 -6.64
C ARG A 307 18.26 2.64 -7.79
N ARG A 308 18.47 2.16 -9.02
CA ARG A 308 17.68 2.57 -10.19
C ARG A 308 16.20 2.22 -10.03
N LEU A 309 15.88 1.09 -9.38
CA LEU A 309 14.51 0.70 -9.05
C LEU A 309 13.89 1.59 -7.97
N ASP A 310 14.66 2.04 -6.98
CA ASP A 310 14.16 2.98 -5.96
C ASP A 310 13.87 4.36 -6.54
N GLU A 311 14.73 4.86 -7.44
CA GLU A 311 14.51 6.09 -8.21
C GLU A 311 13.25 5.96 -9.09
N LEU A 312 13.10 4.82 -9.77
CA LEU A 312 11.92 4.50 -10.58
C LEU A 312 10.64 4.48 -9.75
N ALA A 313 10.66 3.83 -8.59
CA ALA A 313 9.50 3.76 -7.71
C ALA A 313 9.03 5.14 -7.26
N THR A 314 9.98 6.03 -6.93
CA THR A 314 9.69 7.40 -6.52
C THR A 314 8.99 8.20 -7.62
N LEU A 315 9.45 8.08 -8.85
CA LEU A 315 8.85 8.77 -10.00
C LEU A 315 7.48 8.18 -10.36
N LEU A 316 7.36 6.85 -10.43
CA LEU A 316 6.11 6.20 -10.80
C LEU A 316 5.00 6.41 -9.75
N GLN A 317 5.35 6.38 -8.47
CA GLN A 317 4.38 6.63 -7.39
C GLN A 317 3.83 8.05 -7.43
N LYS A 318 4.64 9.03 -7.85
CA LYS A 318 4.24 10.45 -7.90
C LYS A 318 3.26 10.74 -9.03
N LEU A 319 3.33 10.02 -10.15
CA LEU A 319 2.52 10.30 -11.34
C LEU A 319 1.00 10.27 -11.09
N PRO A 320 0.41 9.26 -10.41
CA PRO A 320 -1.02 9.28 -10.09
C PRO A 320 -1.43 10.51 -9.29
N ASP A 321 -0.64 10.89 -8.26
CA ASP A 321 -0.92 12.07 -7.44
C ASP A 321 -0.89 13.34 -8.30
N SER A 322 0.14 13.49 -9.16
CA SER A 322 0.27 14.65 -10.06
C SER A 322 -0.88 14.75 -11.08
N PHE A 323 -1.37 13.62 -11.60
CA PHE A 323 -2.55 13.61 -12.47
C PHE A 323 -3.85 13.85 -11.71
N GLY A 324 -3.94 13.48 -10.43
CA GLY A 324 -5.03 13.87 -9.54
C GLY A 324 -5.07 15.38 -9.32
N ASP A 325 -3.91 16.01 -9.05
CA ASP A 325 -3.80 17.46 -8.92
C ASP A 325 -4.19 18.17 -10.23
N LEU A 326 -3.80 17.61 -11.38
CA LEU A 326 -4.21 18.11 -12.69
C LEU A 326 -5.73 18.04 -12.88
N ALA A 327 -6.37 16.94 -12.50
CA ALA A 327 -7.83 16.79 -12.57
C ALA A 327 -8.54 17.85 -11.69
N CYS A 328 -8.06 18.07 -10.46
CA CYS A 328 -8.58 19.12 -9.59
C CYS A 328 -8.46 20.51 -10.24
N ALA A 329 -7.34 20.83 -10.88
CA ALA A 329 -7.15 22.11 -11.58
C ALA A 329 -8.14 22.30 -12.74
N PHE A 330 -8.53 21.21 -13.43
CA PHE A 330 -9.58 21.22 -14.45
C PHE A 330 -10.95 21.49 -13.85
N TYR A 331 -11.33 20.82 -12.77
CA TYR A 331 -12.64 20.99 -12.10
C TYR A 331 -12.82 22.41 -11.53
N GLU A 332 -11.71 23.07 -11.20
CA GLU A 332 -11.71 24.46 -10.73
C GLU A 332 -11.58 25.48 -11.88
N LEU A 333 -11.46 25.03 -13.15
CA LEU A 333 -11.31 25.86 -14.35
C LEU A 333 -10.13 26.86 -14.24
N ARG A 334 -8.96 26.40 -13.77
CA ARG A 334 -7.77 27.24 -13.54
C ARG A 334 -6.70 27.03 -14.62
N PRO A 335 -6.70 27.80 -15.74
CA PRO A 335 -5.86 27.52 -16.91
C PRO A 335 -4.36 27.48 -16.61
N ARG A 336 -3.86 28.36 -15.73
CA ARG A 336 -2.43 28.42 -15.37
C ARG A 336 -2.02 27.20 -14.55
N GLU A 337 -2.83 26.78 -13.58
CA GLU A 337 -2.55 25.61 -12.76
C GLU A 337 -2.64 24.32 -13.60
N ILE A 338 -3.55 24.27 -14.59
CA ILE A 338 -3.62 23.17 -15.56
C ILE A 338 -2.31 23.09 -16.36
N ASP A 339 -1.83 24.22 -16.90
CA ASP A 339 -0.61 24.24 -17.70
C ASP A 339 0.62 23.84 -16.85
N ASP A 340 0.76 24.35 -15.63
CA ASP A 340 1.85 24.02 -14.71
C ASP A 340 1.81 22.54 -14.27
N ALA A 341 0.63 22.00 -13.93
CA ALA A 341 0.46 20.60 -13.56
C ALA A 341 0.73 19.67 -14.75
N MET A 342 0.30 20.04 -15.96
CA MET A 342 0.57 19.29 -17.19
C MET A 342 2.06 19.20 -17.48
N ASP A 343 2.79 20.30 -17.32
CA ASP A 343 4.25 20.35 -17.54
C ASP A 343 4.96 19.45 -16.53
N GLN A 344 4.52 19.42 -15.26
CA GLN A 344 5.09 18.55 -14.23
C GLN A 344 4.82 17.08 -14.55
N CYS A 345 3.58 16.70 -14.90
CA CYS A 345 3.24 15.34 -15.32
C CYS A 345 4.08 14.88 -16.52
N PHE A 346 4.26 15.76 -17.49
CA PHE A 346 5.13 15.51 -18.65
C PHE A 346 6.57 15.24 -18.24
N LEU A 347 7.16 16.12 -17.42
CA LEU A 347 8.55 16.00 -16.98
C LEU A 347 8.79 14.71 -16.21
N ASP A 348 7.88 14.34 -15.28
CA ASP A 348 7.99 13.14 -14.50
C ASP A 348 7.87 11.87 -15.38
N ALA A 349 6.93 11.84 -16.34
CA ALA A 349 6.79 10.72 -17.27
C ALA A 349 7.99 10.60 -18.22
N PHE A 350 8.54 11.74 -18.67
CA PHE A 350 9.76 11.78 -19.47
C PHE A 350 10.94 11.24 -18.68
N ALA A 351 11.13 11.66 -17.41
CA ALA A 351 12.19 11.18 -16.53
C ALA A 351 12.13 9.67 -16.31
N VAL A 352 10.93 9.11 -16.09
CA VAL A 352 10.72 7.64 -16.01
C VAL A 352 11.20 6.96 -17.28
N SER A 353 10.82 7.50 -18.45
CA SER A 353 11.19 6.92 -19.73
C SER A 353 12.68 6.96 -19.98
N GLU A 354 13.35 8.04 -19.59
CA GLU A 354 14.79 8.22 -19.71
C GLU A 354 15.56 7.28 -18.76
N LEU A 355 15.12 7.18 -17.49
CA LEU A 355 15.71 6.30 -16.50
C LEU A 355 15.73 4.84 -16.96
N LEU A 356 14.76 4.43 -17.77
CA LEU A 356 14.63 3.05 -18.27
C LEU A 356 15.01 2.89 -19.74
N SER A 357 15.54 3.90 -20.40
CA SER A 357 15.92 3.86 -21.82
C SER A 357 16.89 2.74 -22.13
N GLU A 358 17.90 2.51 -21.27
CA GLU A 358 18.81 1.37 -21.34
C GLU A 358 18.25 0.16 -20.58
N SER A 359 18.61 -1.03 -21.00
CA SER A 359 18.27 -2.26 -20.30
C SER A 359 19.03 -2.41 -18.98
N TRP A 360 18.78 -3.49 -18.22
CA TRP A 360 19.43 -3.70 -16.91
C TRP A 360 20.95 -3.95 -17.01
N ASP A 361 21.43 -4.40 -18.15
CA ASP A 361 22.84 -4.62 -18.48
C ASP A 361 23.50 -3.42 -19.19
N GLY A 362 22.77 -2.31 -19.38
CA GLY A 362 23.24 -1.13 -20.05
C GLY A 362 23.18 -1.19 -21.58
N SER A 363 22.62 -2.23 -22.16
CA SER A 363 22.46 -2.36 -23.60
C SER A 363 21.21 -1.67 -24.15
N ARG A 364 21.22 -1.37 -25.43
CA ARG A 364 20.04 -0.88 -26.18
C ARG A 364 19.20 -2.07 -26.64
N ASP A 365 17.89 -1.96 -26.54
CA ASP A 365 16.94 -2.99 -26.93
C ASP A 365 15.64 -2.40 -27.53
N GLU A 366 14.67 -3.26 -27.82
CA GLU A 366 13.37 -2.87 -28.37
C GLU A 366 12.63 -1.82 -27.49
N PHE A 367 12.84 -1.85 -26.16
CA PHE A 367 12.24 -0.85 -25.28
C PHE A 367 12.93 0.50 -25.46
N THR A 368 14.24 0.55 -25.73
CA THR A 368 14.95 1.80 -26.04
C THR A 368 14.34 2.48 -27.27
N GLU A 369 14.09 1.71 -28.36
CA GLU A 369 13.45 2.25 -29.57
C GLU A 369 12.00 2.71 -29.31
N TRP A 370 11.28 1.98 -28.48
CA TRP A 370 9.93 2.33 -28.08
C TRP A 370 9.92 3.63 -27.24
N THR A 371 10.86 3.76 -26.32
CA THR A 371 11.03 4.94 -25.48
C THR A 371 11.33 6.20 -26.29
N GLU A 372 12.20 6.11 -27.32
CA GLU A 372 12.46 7.22 -28.22
C GLU A 372 11.20 7.69 -28.97
N LYS A 373 10.32 6.77 -29.36
CA LYS A 373 9.02 7.09 -29.97
C LYS A 373 8.07 7.74 -28.96
N PHE A 374 7.98 7.16 -27.75
CA PHE A 374 7.18 7.69 -26.67
C PHE A 374 7.58 9.14 -26.35
N GLN A 375 8.88 9.42 -26.22
CA GLN A 375 9.41 10.74 -25.91
C GLN A 375 9.12 11.77 -27.02
N LYS A 376 9.04 11.34 -28.27
CA LYS A 376 8.63 12.21 -29.38
C LYS A 376 7.13 12.49 -29.35
N GLU A 377 6.31 11.48 -29.05
CA GLU A 377 4.86 11.63 -29.05
C GLU A 377 4.36 12.45 -27.86
N ILE A 378 4.93 12.25 -26.66
CA ILE A 378 4.51 12.98 -25.45
C ILE A 378 4.89 14.48 -25.53
N LYS A 379 5.89 14.84 -26.34
CA LYS A 379 6.26 16.25 -26.61
C LYS A 379 5.32 16.98 -27.57
N LYS A 380 4.52 16.25 -28.36
CA LYS A 380 3.56 16.87 -29.26
C LYS A 380 2.41 17.44 -28.42
N ALA A 381 2.25 18.74 -28.41
CA ALA A 381 1.19 19.45 -27.72
C ALA A 381 -0.18 19.17 -28.33
#